data_7e673a68f6088018eceb1020a575d26b
#
_entry.id   7e673a68f6088018eceb1020a575d26b
#
_cell.length_a   1.000
_cell.length_b   1.000
_cell.length_c   1.000
_cell.angle_alpha   90.00
_cell.angle_beta   90.00
_cell.angle_gamma   90.00
#
_symmetry.space_group_name_H-M   'P 1'
#
loop_
_entity.id
_entity.type
_entity.pdbx_description
1 polymer ?
#
loop_
_entity_poly.entity_id
_entity_poly.type
_entity_poly.pdbx_seq_one_letter_code
_entity_poly.pdbx_strand_id
1 'polypeptide(L)'
;MFNCFFPDEYLDSTYVINFDDLYAQGYRGLLFDIDNTLVPHGAPADERACALFAHLKELGFKCCFLSNNQYERVSSFNDAIGVQFIENAHKPSTKNYIRAMELLGTDRSNTVFIGDQLFTDIYGCLLYTSDAADDLT
;
A
#
# COMPACT_ATOMS: atom_id res chain seq x y z
N MET A 1 0.33 -10.96 -14.43
CA MET A 1 0.02 -11.63 -13.16
C MET A 1 1.06 -11.31 -12.12
N PHE A 2 0.63 -10.92 -10.97
CA PHE A 2 1.57 -10.54 -9.92
C PHE A 2 1.82 -11.69 -8.99
N ASN A 3 3.05 -11.76 -8.51
CA ASN A 3 3.40 -12.68 -7.44
C ASN A 3 3.15 -11.98 -6.12
N CYS A 4 3.00 -12.77 -5.08
CA CYS A 4 2.91 -12.22 -3.74
C CYS A 4 4.24 -11.74 -3.22
N PHE A 5 5.28 -11.91 -4.00
CA PHE A 5 6.61 -11.59 -3.56
C PHE A 5 7.33 -10.77 -4.61
N PHE A 6 7.91 -9.67 -4.17
CA PHE A 6 8.70 -8.80 -5.02
C PHE A 6 10.12 -8.83 -4.48
N PRO A 7 11.06 -9.43 -5.20
CA PRO A 7 12.34 -9.77 -4.59
C PRO A 7 13.26 -8.61 -4.27
N ASP A 8 13.10 -7.49 -4.92
CA ASP A 8 14.02 -6.40 -4.67
C ASP A 8 13.64 -5.67 -3.42
N GLU A 9 14.61 -5.50 -2.57
CA GLU A 9 14.38 -4.94 -1.27
C GLU A 9 14.72 -3.47 -1.19
N TYR A 10 14.84 -2.81 -2.31
CA TYR A 10 15.30 -1.44 -2.31
C TYR A 10 14.17 -0.44 -2.23
N LEU A 11 14.51 0.68 -1.62
CA LEU A 11 13.60 1.80 -1.52
C LEU A 11 13.06 2.20 -2.88
N ASP A 12 13.88 2.05 -3.92
CA ASP A 12 13.47 2.46 -5.26
C ASP A 12 12.46 1.53 -5.89
N SER A 13 12.21 0.36 -5.32
CA SER A 13 11.28 -0.60 -5.91
C SER A 13 9.91 -0.02 -6.17
N THR A 14 9.41 0.78 -5.23
CA THR A 14 8.10 1.38 -5.38
C THR A 14 8.05 2.30 -6.60
N TYR A 15 9.13 3.03 -6.82
CA TYR A 15 9.14 4.07 -7.83
C TYR A 15 9.40 3.56 -9.24
N VAL A 16 9.70 2.27 -9.39
CA VAL A 16 9.84 1.68 -10.72
C VAL A 16 8.60 0.90 -11.14
N ILE A 17 7.59 0.83 -10.28
CA ILE A 17 6.34 0.17 -10.62
C ILE A 17 5.60 0.96 -11.70
N ASN A 18 5.11 0.27 -12.70
CA ASN A 18 4.33 0.92 -13.75
C ASN A 18 2.87 1.00 -13.32
N PHE A 19 2.53 2.06 -12.63
CA PHE A 19 1.17 2.23 -12.11
C PHE A 19 0.15 2.50 -13.20
N ASP A 20 0.57 3.09 -14.30
CA ASP A 20 -0.33 3.28 -15.44
C ASP A 20 -0.81 1.93 -15.95
N ASP A 21 0.10 0.96 -16.02
CA ASP A 21 -0.24 -0.37 -16.46
C ASP A 21 -1.17 -1.07 -15.47
N LEU A 22 -0.92 -0.90 -14.17
CA LEU A 22 -1.81 -1.43 -13.16
C LEU A 22 -3.22 -0.88 -13.31
N TYR A 23 -3.31 0.41 -13.55
CA TYR A 23 -4.62 1.02 -13.74
C TYR A 23 -5.31 0.45 -14.98
N ALA A 24 -4.55 0.27 -16.06
CA ALA A 24 -5.10 -0.29 -17.29
C ALA A 24 -5.59 -1.72 -17.09
N GLN A 25 -4.97 -2.46 -16.17
CA GLN A 25 -5.40 -3.82 -15.87
C GLN A 25 -6.62 -3.89 -14.97
N GLY A 26 -7.08 -2.77 -14.46
CA GLY A 26 -8.29 -2.74 -13.64
C GLY A 26 -8.07 -2.53 -12.17
N TYR A 27 -6.82 -2.39 -11.72
CA TYR A 27 -6.57 -2.11 -10.32
C TYR A 27 -7.00 -0.69 -9.97
N ARG A 28 -7.56 -0.52 -8.78
CA ARG A 28 -8.09 0.77 -8.36
C ARG A 28 -7.68 1.17 -6.96
N GLY A 29 -7.32 0.23 -6.12
CA GLY A 29 -6.91 0.51 -4.74
C GLY A 29 -5.45 0.19 -4.54
N LEU A 30 -4.73 1.06 -3.84
CA LEU A 30 -3.33 0.87 -3.53
C LEU A 30 -3.11 1.08 -2.04
N LEU A 31 -2.51 0.09 -1.40
CA LEU A 31 -2.16 0.15 0.01
C LEU A 31 -0.65 0.20 0.12
N PHE A 32 -0.12 1.14 0.88
CA PHE A 32 1.32 1.35 0.97
C PHE A 32 1.81 1.33 2.41
N ASP A 33 2.96 0.68 2.61
CA ASP A 33 3.81 0.99 3.76
C ASP A 33 4.46 2.35 3.53
N ILE A 34 4.94 2.97 4.60
CA ILE A 34 5.67 4.22 4.50
C ILE A 34 7.16 3.98 4.63
N ASP A 35 7.59 3.54 5.81
CA ASP A 35 9.02 3.42 6.11
C ASP A 35 9.66 2.35 5.25
N ASN A 36 10.77 2.69 4.62
CA ASN A 36 11.53 1.82 3.73
C ASN A 36 10.76 1.37 2.50
N THR A 37 9.66 2.01 2.21
CA THR A 37 8.87 1.77 1.00
C THR A 37 8.79 3.04 0.18
N LEU A 38 8.38 4.13 0.80
CA LEU A 38 8.25 5.42 0.12
C LEU A 38 9.42 6.34 0.45
N VAL A 39 9.93 6.24 1.68
CA VAL A 39 11.04 7.06 2.16
C VAL A 39 11.87 6.20 3.10
N PRO A 40 13.11 6.62 3.40
CA PRO A 40 13.89 5.94 4.43
C PRO A 40 13.16 5.98 5.76
N HIS A 41 13.50 5.02 6.64
CA HIS A 41 12.84 4.91 7.92
C HIS A 41 12.83 6.24 8.67
N GLY A 42 11.66 6.67 9.06
CA GLY A 42 11.49 7.89 9.85
C GLY A 42 11.52 9.19 9.07
N ALA A 43 11.79 9.15 7.77
CA ALA A 43 11.91 10.37 6.99
C ALA A 43 10.54 10.96 6.64
N PRO A 44 10.48 12.28 6.45
CA PRO A 44 9.22 12.90 6.02
C PRO A 44 8.96 12.63 4.54
N ALA A 45 7.76 12.93 4.09
CA ALA A 45 7.43 12.82 2.68
C ALA A 45 8.33 13.75 1.88
N ASP A 46 8.94 13.21 0.84
CA ASP A 46 9.83 13.98 -0.01
C ASP A 46 9.15 14.31 -1.33
N GLU A 47 9.89 15.02 -2.20
CA GLU A 47 9.32 15.41 -3.49
C GLU A 47 8.92 14.22 -4.33
N ARG A 48 9.71 13.15 -4.27
CA ARG A 48 9.43 11.97 -5.07
C ARG A 48 8.13 11.32 -4.62
N ALA A 49 7.93 11.21 -3.31
CA ALA A 49 6.69 10.64 -2.79
C ALA A 49 5.49 11.51 -3.15
N CYS A 50 5.63 12.81 -3.01
CA CYS A 50 4.53 13.72 -3.35
C CYS A 50 4.18 13.65 -4.83
N ALA A 51 5.19 13.58 -5.69
CA ALA A 51 4.95 13.48 -7.13
C ALA A 51 4.27 12.16 -7.49
N LEU A 52 4.67 11.09 -6.84
CA LEU A 52 4.02 9.80 -7.07
C LEU A 52 2.54 9.88 -6.76
N PHE A 53 2.18 10.40 -5.59
CA PHE A 53 0.78 10.40 -5.20
C PHE A 53 -0.05 11.39 -6.00
N ALA A 54 0.55 12.47 -6.48
CA ALA A 54 -0.14 13.33 -7.42
C ALA A 54 -0.49 12.59 -8.71
N HIS A 55 0.45 11.80 -9.21
CA HIS A 55 0.21 11.00 -10.40
C HIS A 55 -0.84 9.93 -10.17
N LEU A 56 -0.78 9.25 -9.03
CA LEU A 56 -1.76 8.21 -8.72
C LEU A 56 -3.17 8.79 -8.63
N LYS A 57 -3.28 9.97 -8.06
CA LYS A 57 -4.58 10.63 -7.97
C LYS A 57 -5.10 10.98 -9.36
N GLU A 58 -4.22 11.48 -10.22
CA GLU A 58 -4.58 11.81 -11.58
C GLU A 58 -5.09 10.61 -12.35
N LEU A 59 -4.46 9.45 -12.13
CA LEU A 59 -4.89 8.22 -12.78
C LEU A 59 -6.25 7.75 -12.30
N GLY A 60 -6.60 8.05 -11.05
CA GLY A 60 -7.87 7.62 -10.50
C GLY A 60 -7.74 6.55 -9.42
N PHE A 61 -6.53 6.29 -8.95
CA PHE A 61 -6.36 5.33 -7.84
C PHE A 61 -6.85 5.91 -6.53
N LYS A 62 -7.32 5.03 -5.67
CA LYS A 62 -7.59 5.34 -4.27
C LYS A 62 -6.46 4.75 -3.46
N CYS A 63 -5.88 5.53 -2.57
CA CYS A 63 -4.69 5.12 -1.85
C CYS A 63 -4.90 5.18 -0.34
N CYS A 64 -4.21 4.28 0.37
CA CYS A 64 -4.27 4.23 1.82
C CYS A 64 -2.92 3.80 2.35
N PHE A 65 -2.40 4.50 3.36
CA PHE A 65 -1.21 4.05 4.06
C PHE A 65 -1.60 3.05 5.13
N LEU A 66 -0.87 1.95 5.20
CA LEU A 66 -0.96 1.00 6.30
C LEU A 66 0.39 1.01 7.00
N SER A 67 0.43 1.44 8.24
CA SER A 67 1.69 1.61 8.93
C SER A 67 1.64 0.97 10.32
N ASN A 68 2.75 0.38 10.74
CA ASN A 68 2.89 -0.10 12.11
C ASN A 68 3.20 1.03 13.07
N ASN A 69 3.48 2.20 12.56
CA ASN A 69 3.83 3.35 13.39
C ASN A 69 2.62 4.00 14.03
N GLN A 70 2.91 4.89 14.98
CA GLN A 70 1.89 5.60 15.72
C GLN A 70 1.28 6.72 14.87
N TYR A 71 0.17 7.24 15.36
CA TYR A 71 -0.61 8.25 14.66
C TYR A 71 0.23 9.46 14.24
N GLU A 72 1.08 9.96 15.12
CA GLU A 72 1.85 11.17 14.82
C GLU A 72 2.75 10.99 13.62
N ARG A 73 3.40 9.83 13.52
CA ARG A 73 4.28 9.55 12.39
C ARG A 73 3.50 9.52 11.09
N VAL A 74 2.40 8.78 11.09
CA VAL A 74 1.63 8.58 9.86
C VAL A 74 0.91 9.85 9.45
N SER A 75 0.32 10.54 10.41
CA SER A 75 -0.39 11.78 10.15
C SER A 75 0.56 12.85 9.62
N SER A 76 1.74 12.97 10.22
CA SER A 76 2.73 13.94 9.76
C SER A 76 3.18 13.67 8.34
N PHE A 77 3.45 12.40 8.03
CA PHE A 77 3.83 12.04 6.68
C PHE A 77 2.70 12.38 5.70
N ASN A 78 1.48 12.08 6.09
CA ASN A 78 0.32 12.24 5.22
C ASN A 78 -0.09 13.71 5.05
N ASP A 79 0.40 14.61 5.89
CA ASP A 79 0.06 16.03 5.75
C ASP A 79 0.42 16.57 4.37
N ALA A 80 1.49 16.05 3.78
CA ALA A 80 1.94 16.51 2.47
C ALA A 80 1.24 15.79 1.33
N ILE A 81 0.52 14.71 1.62
CA ILE A 81 -0.04 13.84 0.57
C ILE A 81 -1.56 13.82 0.59
N GLY A 82 -2.15 13.57 1.75
CA GLY A 82 -3.60 13.70 1.91
C GLY A 82 -4.42 12.50 1.45
N VAL A 83 -3.97 11.29 1.76
CA VAL A 83 -4.75 10.10 1.45
C VAL A 83 -5.30 9.49 2.75
N GLN A 84 -6.03 8.40 2.65
CA GLN A 84 -6.49 7.67 3.83
C GLN A 84 -5.32 7.00 4.52
N PHE A 85 -5.44 6.71 5.81
CA PHE A 85 -4.39 5.94 6.48
C PHE A 85 -4.95 5.16 7.67
N ILE A 86 -4.25 4.09 7.99
CA ILE A 86 -4.50 3.29 9.18
C ILE A 86 -3.16 3.17 9.89
N GLU A 87 -3.07 3.80 11.07
CA GLU A 87 -1.86 3.72 11.86
C GLU A 87 -1.93 2.49 12.76
N ASN A 88 -0.78 2.10 13.30
CA ASN A 88 -0.68 1.01 14.26
C ASN A 88 -1.35 -0.26 13.72
N ALA A 89 -1.09 -0.55 12.48
CA ALA A 89 -1.86 -1.55 11.75
C ALA A 89 -1.50 -3.00 12.05
N HIS A 90 -0.37 -3.24 12.72
CA HIS A 90 0.07 -4.60 13.08
C HIS A 90 0.08 -5.55 11.88
N LYS A 91 0.79 -5.14 10.85
CA LYS A 91 0.88 -5.96 9.65
C LYS A 91 1.77 -7.17 9.85
N PRO A 92 1.54 -8.26 9.14
CA PRO A 92 0.43 -8.41 8.19
C PRO A 92 -0.85 -8.73 8.94
N SER A 93 -1.91 -8.07 8.61
CA SER A 93 -3.19 -8.30 9.25
C SER A 93 -4.28 -8.25 8.21
N THR A 94 -4.95 -9.37 8.04
CA THR A 94 -6.05 -9.46 7.09
C THR A 94 -7.14 -8.45 7.43
N LYS A 95 -7.41 -8.27 8.71
CA LYS A 95 -8.41 -7.31 9.13
C LYS A 95 -8.11 -5.90 8.66
N ASN A 96 -6.84 -5.51 8.75
CA ASN A 96 -6.48 -4.16 8.35
C ASN A 96 -6.46 -4.00 6.84
N TYR A 97 -6.15 -5.04 6.09
CA TYR A 97 -6.30 -4.99 4.64
C TYR A 97 -7.76 -4.77 4.28
N ILE A 98 -8.66 -5.52 4.91
CA ILE A 98 -10.08 -5.39 4.63
C ILE A 98 -10.58 -4.01 5.01
N ARG A 99 -10.17 -3.52 6.17
CA ARG A 99 -10.57 -2.20 6.62
C ARG A 99 -10.11 -1.12 5.64
N ALA A 100 -8.87 -1.24 5.17
CA ALA A 100 -8.34 -0.27 4.22
C ALA A 100 -9.13 -0.29 2.90
N MET A 101 -9.44 -1.46 2.41
CA MET A 101 -10.24 -1.57 1.19
C MET A 101 -11.62 -0.96 1.37
N GLU A 102 -12.21 -1.13 2.54
CA GLU A 102 -13.49 -0.51 2.82
C GLU A 102 -13.40 1.01 2.79
N LEU A 103 -12.32 1.54 3.37
CA LEU A 103 -12.11 2.98 3.33
C LEU A 103 -11.97 3.50 1.90
N LEU A 104 -11.39 2.70 1.02
CA LEU A 104 -11.17 3.11 -0.36
C LEU A 104 -12.34 2.80 -1.27
N GLY A 105 -13.25 1.96 -0.83
CA GLY A 105 -14.34 1.52 -1.71
C GLY A 105 -13.87 0.53 -2.77
N THR A 106 -12.81 -0.21 -2.48
CA THR A 106 -12.27 -1.21 -3.40
C THR A 106 -12.40 -2.59 -2.75
N ASP A 107 -11.96 -3.62 -3.45
CA ASP A 107 -12.00 -4.96 -2.93
C ASP A 107 -10.71 -5.70 -3.30
N ARG A 108 -10.59 -6.92 -2.83
CA ARG A 108 -9.33 -7.64 -3.01
C ARG A 108 -9.06 -8.05 -4.45
N SER A 109 -10.05 -7.98 -5.33
CA SER A 109 -9.83 -8.30 -6.74
C SER A 109 -9.18 -7.14 -7.49
N ASN A 110 -9.21 -5.93 -6.93
CA ASN A 110 -8.66 -4.76 -7.61
C ASN A 110 -7.76 -3.92 -6.73
N THR A 111 -7.17 -4.50 -5.68
CA THR A 111 -6.32 -3.78 -4.74
C THR A 111 -4.95 -4.43 -4.67
N VAL A 112 -3.92 -3.59 -4.59
CA VAL A 112 -2.53 -4.03 -4.51
C VAL A 112 -1.91 -3.48 -3.24
N PHE A 113 -1.10 -4.28 -2.56
CA PHE A 113 -0.32 -3.84 -1.42
C PHE A 113 1.14 -3.70 -1.81
N ILE A 114 1.76 -2.61 -1.41
CA ILE A 114 3.16 -2.31 -1.73
C ILE A 114 3.90 -2.05 -0.42
N GLY A 115 4.83 -2.94 -0.08
CA GLY A 115 5.68 -2.81 1.09
C GLY A 115 7.14 -2.87 0.69
N ASP A 116 8.06 -2.78 1.66
CA ASP A 116 9.48 -2.62 1.33
C ASP A 116 10.09 -3.84 0.66
N GLN A 117 9.61 -5.02 0.93
CA GLN A 117 10.09 -6.21 0.25
C GLN A 117 8.94 -7.01 -0.33
N LEU A 118 7.83 -6.33 -0.56
CA LEU A 118 6.61 -7.02 -0.93
C LEU A 118 5.77 -6.14 -1.84
N PHE A 119 5.48 -6.69 -3.01
CA PHE A 119 4.57 -6.06 -3.95
C PHE A 119 3.61 -7.15 -4.37
N THR A 120 2.34 -6.98 -4.04
CA THR A 120 1.43 -8.10 -4.22
C THR A 120 0.00 -7.62 -4.43
N ASP A 121 -0.76 -8.38 -5.22
CA ASP A 121 -2.18 -8.14 -5.26
C ASP A 121 -2.83 -8.77 -4.02
N ILE A 122 -3.79 -8.07 -3.48
CA ILE A 122 -4.40 -8.48 -2.22
C ILE A 122 -5.17 -9.78 -2.38
N TYR A 123 -5.83 -9.95 -3.51
CA TYR A 123 -6.62 -11.15 -3.73
C TYR A 123 -5.75 -12.41 -3.62
N GLY A 124 -4.64 -12.42 -4.34
CA GLY A 124 -3.76 -13.59 -4.31
C GLY A 124 -3.17 -13.82 -2.95
N CYS A 125 -2.72 -12.76 -2.29
CA CYS A 125 -2.10 -12.90 -0.99
C CYS A 125 -3.06 -13.33 0.09
N LEU A 126 -4.28 -12.86 0.05
CA LEU A 126 -5.26 -13.30 1.03
C LEU A 126 -5.60 -14.77 0.87
N LEU A 127 -5.59 -15.28 -0.36
CA LEU A 127 -5.80 -16.70 -0.56
C LEU A 127 -4.69 -17.53 0.08
N TYR A 128 -3.45 -17.04 0.00
CA TYR A 128 -2.34 -17.74 0.64
C TYR A 128 -2.40 -17.62 2.15
N THR A 129 -2.64 -16.44 2.65
CA THR A 129 -2.51 -16.21 4.09
C THR A 129 -3.72 -16.73 4.87
N SER A 130 -4.84 -16.94 4.23
CA SER A 130 -6.01 -17.38 4.95
C SER A 130 -5.80 -18.72 5.62
N ASP A 131 -4.98 -19.57 5.01
CA ASP A 131 -4.73 -20.90 5.59
C ASP A 131 -3.91 -20.80 6.85
N ALA A 132 -2.98 -19.89 6.88
CA ALA A 132 -2.05 -19.82 7.99
C ALA A 132 -2.56 -18.93 9.09
N ALA A 133 -3.23 -17.88 8.71
CA ALA A 133 -3.48 -16.81 9.66
C ALA A 133 -4.80 -16.93 10.37
N ASP A 134 -5.77 -17.57 9.75
CA ASP A 134 -7.10 -17.64 10.33
C ASP A 134 -7.73 -16.29 10.53
N ASP A 135 -7.12 -15.26 10.02
CA ASP A 135 -7.62 -13.93 10.24
C ASP A 135 -8.91 -13.68 9.53
N LEU A 136 -9.21 -14.53 8.58
CA LEU A 136 -10.41 -14.37 7.81
C LEU A 136 -11.66 -14.91 8.48
N THR A 137 -11.46 -15.62 9.54
CA THR A 137 -12.60 -16.18 10.26
C THR A 137 -13.24 -15.19 11.17
#